data_ba19f4f1f1d823f7545c92be993d2210
#
_entry.id   ba19f4f1f1d823f7545c92be993d2210
#
_cell.length_a   1.000
_cell.length_b   1.000
_cell.length_c   1.000
_cell.angle_alpha   90.00
_cell.angle_beta   90.00
_cell.angle_gamma   90.00
#
_symmetry.space_group_name_H-M   'P 1'
#
loop_
_entity.id
_entity.type
_entity.pdbx_description
1 polymer ?
#
loop_
_entity_poly.entity_id
_entity_poly.type
_entity_poly.pdbx_seq_one_letter_code
_entity_poly.pdbx_strand_id
1 'polypeptide(L)'
;PIFKSEFAKSKIVRWAFSRVGGIPVERGTADMKCLRAAQHALQRGEDVLIFPEGTRIRSREIKPEVHGGFALIAQMGKAPVNPLAICGWSDITPAGKKLMRPKKCWIRAGKAVSLSDAPAGLKRTERLAWFESEAMNRVYKMRDELCAEHPGRF
;
A
#
# COMPACT_ATOMS: atom_id res chain seq x y z
N PRO A 1 -5.00 -0.36 8.91
CA PRO A 1 -4.11 -0.92 7.88
C PRO A 1 -4.54 -2.32 7.45
N ILE A 2 -4.27 -2.69 6.16
CA ILE A 2 -4.45 -4.06 5.68
C ILE A 2 -3.17 -4.86 5.95
N PHE A 3 -3.32 -6.06 6.51
CA PHE A 3 -2.19 -6.94 6.86
C PHE A 3 -2.48 -8.41 6.56
N LYS A 4 -1.42 -9.22 6.42
CA LYS A 4 -1.57 -10.67 6.17
C LYS A 4 -2.26 -11.37 7.32
N SER A 5 -3.27 -12.20 7.02
CA SER A 5 -4.00 -13.01 8.00
C SER A 5 -3.10 -13.94 8.83
N GLU A 6 -1.95 -14.38 8.27
CA GLU A 6 -0.96 -15.17 8.98
C GLU A 6 -0.45 -14.51 10.28
N PHE A 7 -0.34 -13.18 10.29
CA PHE A 7 0.06 -12.45 11.50
C PHE A 7 -1.03 -12.45 12.60
N ALA A 8 -2.29 -12.67 12.22
CA ALA A 8 -3.41 -12.78 13.18
C ALA A 8 -3.38 -14.08 14.02
N LYS A 9 -2.50 -15.06 13.68
CA LYS A 9 -2.31 -16.29 14.46
C LYS A 9 -1.74 -16.00 15.86
N SER A 10 -0.90 -14.97 15.99
CA SER A 10 -0.41 -14.52 17.31
C SER A 10 -1.45 -13.67 18.02
N LYS A 11 -1.82 -14.06 19.25
CA LYS A 11 -2.78 -13.31 20.09
C LYS A 11 -2.34 -11.87 20.34
N ILE A 12 -1.03 -11.64 20.59
CA ILE A 12 -0.44 -10.32 20.84
C ILE A 12 -0.54 -9.45 19.58
N VAL A 13 -0.13 -10.01 18.42
CA VAL A 13 -0.17 -9.29 17.15
C VAL A 13 -1.62 -8.95 16.76
N ARG A 14 -2.54 -9.90 16.93
CA ARG A 14 -3.97 -9.67 16.69
C ARG A 14 -4.53 -8.56 17.58
N TRP A 15 -4.19 -8.55 18.86
CA TRP A 15 -4.59 -7.51 19.80
C TRP A 15 -4.02 -6.14 19.36
N ALA A 16 -2.73 -6.06 19.01
CA ALA A 16 -2.11 -4.82 18.52
C ALA A 16 -2.79 -4.30 17.24
N PHE A 17 -3.02 -5.17 16.25
CA PHE A 17 -3.70 -4.77 15.02
C PHE A 17 -5.16 -4.39 15.23
N SER A 18 -5.87 -5.01 16.18
CA SER A 18 -7.25 -4.62 16.50
C SER A 18 -7.34 -3.20 17.07
N ARG A 19 -6.29 -2.73 17.77
CA ARG A 19 -6.23 -1.36 18.30
C ARG A 19 -6.02 -0.29 17.25
N VAL A 20 -5.43 -0.65 16.10
CA VAL A 20 -5.18 0.27 14.99
C VAL A 20 -6.09 0.00 13.78
N GLY A 21 -7.24 -0.65 13.99
CA GLY A 21 -8.20 -0.93 12.92
C GLY A 21 -7.62 -1.85 11.84
N GLY A 22 -6.86 -2.87 12.22
CA GLY A 22 -6.23 -3.79 11.26
C GLY A 22 -7.25 -4.67 10.55
N ILE A 23 -7.19 -4.74 9.21
CA ILE A 23 -8.03 -5.59 8.36
C ILE A 23 -7.15 -6.74 7.86
N PRO A 24 -7.44 -8.00 8.25
CA PRO A 24 -6.68 -9.15 7.76
C PRO A 24 -7.05 -9.46 6.31
N VAL A 25 -6.06 -9.87 5.50
CA VAL A 25 -6.24 -10.29 4.11
C VAL A 25 -5.62 -11.67 3.87
N GLU A 26 -6.34 -12.53 3.18
CA GLU A 26 -5.83 -13.79 2.65
C GLU A 26 -5.30 -13.56 1.24
N ARG A 27 -4.02 -13.92 1.01
CA ARG A 27 -3.39 -13.75 -0.29
C ARG A 27 -3.79 -14.86 -1.25
N GLY A 28 -3.81 -14.51 -2.56
CA GLY A 28 -4.08 -15.47 -3.63
C GLY A 28 -5.56 -15.71 -3.92
N THR A 29 -6.45 -15.08 -3.18
CA THR A 29 -7.89 -15.10 -3.44
C THR A 29 -8.44 -13.67 -3.46
N ALA A 30 -9.51 -13.45 -4.21
CA ALA A 30 -10.28 -12.21 -4.12
C ALA A 30 -11.00 -12.20 -2.74
N ASP A 31 -10.29 -11.77 -1.69
CA ASP A 31 -10.83 -11.73 -0.34
C ASP A 31 -11.93 -10.66 -0.21
N MET A 32 -13.15 -11.06 -0.55
CA MET A 32 -14.33 -10.19 -0.50
C MET A 32 -14.62 -9.67 0.91
N LYS A 33 -14.18 -10.38 1.97
CA LYS A 33 -14.35 -9.91 3.35
C LYS A 33 -13.44 -8.72 3.62
N CYS A 34 -12.16 -8.81 3.19
CA CYS A 34 -11.21 -7.71 3.27
C CYS A 34 -11.71 -6.48 2.49
N LEU A 35 -12.16 -6.68 1.23
CA LEU A 35 -12.66 -5.59 0.39
C LEU A 35 -13.86 -4.86 1.03
N ARG A 36 -14.83 -5.61 1.55
CA ARG A 36 -16.01 -5.05 2.24
C ARG A 36 -15.62 -4.33 3.54
N ALA A 37 -14.73 -4.91 4.33
CA ALA A 37 -14.26 -4.27 5.56
C ALA A 37 -13.55 -2.95 5.26
N ALA A 38 -12.71 -2.89 4.23
CA ALA A 38 -12.06 -1.67 3.78
C ALA A 38 -13.07 -0.64 3.26
N GLN A 39 -14.05 -1.06 2.46
CA GLN A 39 -15.13 -0.20 1.98
C GLN A 39 -15.91 0.42 3.15
N HIS A 40 -16.31 -0.38 4.15
CA HIS A 40 -17.02 0.12 5.33
C HIS A 40 -16.17 1.11 6.14
N ALA A 41 -14.86 0.88 6.27
CA ALA A 41 -13.97 1.84 6.92
C ALA A 41 -13.97 3.19 6.18
N LEU A 42 -13.81 3.18 4.85
CA LEU A 42 -13.88 4.40 4.04
C LEU A 42 -15.23 5.11 4.13
N GLN A 43 -16.33 4.37 4.16
CA GLN A 43 -17.68 4.95 4.31
C GLN A 43 -17.91 5.62 5.67
N ARG A 44 -17.18 5.20 6.71
CA ARG A 44 -17.17 5.85 8.03
C ARG A 44 -16.24 7.06 8.10
N GLY A 45 -15.55 7.41 7.00
CA GLY A 45 -14.56 8.49 6.95
C GLY A 45 -13.20 8.09 7.53
N GLU A 46 -12.92 6.79 7.65
CA GLU A 46 -11.63 6.28 8.11
C GLU A 46 -10.65 6.13 6.94
N ASP A 47 -9.36 6.30 7.19
CA ASP A 47 -8.31 6.04 6.21
C ASP A 47 -7.92 4.55 6.17
N VAL A 48 -7.69 4.01 4.98
CA VAL A 48 -7.22 2.65 4.77
C VAL A 48 -5.80 2.64 4.22
N LEU A 49 -4.83 2.21 5.01
CA LEU A 49 -3.44 2.06 4.58
C LEU A 49 -3.22 0.70 3.93
N ILE A 50 -2.69 0.71 2.70
CA ILE A 50 -2.43 -0.48 1.89
C ILE A 50 -1.01 -0.45 1.33
N PHE A 51 -0.34 -1.59 1.34
CA PHE A 51 0.91 -1.82 0.64
C PHE A 51 0.65 -2.74 -0.57
N PRO A 52 0.37 -2.20 -1.77
CA PRO A 52 -0.08 -2.99 -2.92
C PRO A 52 0.99 -3.94 -3.45
N GLU A 53 2.25 -3.69 -3.17
CA GLU A 53 3.36 -4.58 -3.50
C GLU A 53 3.34 -5.87 -2.65
N GLY A 54 2.62 -5.87 -1.55
CA GLY A 54 2.41 -7.03 -0.68
C GLY A 54 3.69 -7.60 -0.05
N THR A 55 4.84 -7.09 -0.38
CA THR A 55 6.14 -7.49 0.16
C THR A 55 7.03 -6.27 0.36
N ARG A 56 8.10 -6.44 1.14
CA ARG A 56 9.12 -5.40 1.29
C ARG A 56 10.07 -5.46 0.11
N ILE A 57 10.16 -4.36 -0.63
CA ILE A 57 11.14 -4.20 -1.71
C ILE A 57 12.46 -3.85 -1.06
N ARG A 58 13.51 -4.61 -1.36
CA ARG A 58 14.84 -4.45 -0.76
C ARG A 58 15.94 -4.12 -1.78
N SER A 59 15.58 -4.03 -3.04
CA SER A 59 16.48 -3.65 -4.14
C SER A 59 15.68 -2.91 -5.19
N ARG A 60 16.31 -1.94 -5.85
CA ARG A 60 15.72 -1.18 -6.97
C ARG A 60 15.49 -2.05 -8.22
N GLU A 61 16.23 -3.15 -8.33
CA GLU A 61 16.14 -4.08 -9.45
C GLU A 61 14.89 -4.96 -9.40
N ILE A 62 14.31 -5.12 -8.20
CA ILE A 62 13.10 -5.92 -8.02
C ILE A 62 11.89 -5.06 -8.41
N LYS A 63 11.24 -5.42 -9.51
CA LYS A 63 9.91 -4.91 -9.85
C LYS A 63 8.88 -5.80 -9.14
N PRO A 64 8.20 -5.28 -8.11
CA PRO A 64 7.20 -6.07 -7.42
C PRO A 64 5.97 -6.27 -8.29
N GLU A 65 5.31 -7.37 -8.10
CA GLU A 65 3.95 -7.55 -8.59
C GLU A 65 3.01 -6.64 -7.78
N VAL A 66 2.28 -5.78 -8.47
CA VAL A 66 1.30 -4.90 -7.85
C VAL A 66 -0.05 -5.61 -7.78
N HIS A 67 -0.60 -5.71 -6.60
CA HIS A 67 -1.93 -6.29 -6.41
C HIS A 67 -3.00 -5.19 -6.53
N GLY A 68 -3.82 -5.27 -7.58
CA GLY A 68 -4.86 -4.27 -7.93
C GLY A 68 -6.02 -4.12 -6.96
N GLY A 69 -6.03 -4.83 -5.86
CA GLY A 69 -7.10 -4.76 -4.87
C GLY A 69 -7.32 -3.37 -4.28
N PHE A 70 -6.29 -2.52 -4.24
CA PHE A 70 -6.43 -1.16 -3.73
C PHE A 70 -7.30 -0.27 -4.64
N ALA A 71 -7.22 -0.44 -5.96
CA ALA A 71 -8.04 0.31 -6.89
C ALA A 71 -9.53 -0.08 -6.78
N LEU A 72 -9.78 -1.37 -6.56
CA LEU A 72 -11.13 -1.85 -6.32
C LEU A 72 -11.70 -1.31 -4.99
N ILE A 73 -10.90 -1.29 -3.92
CA ILE A 73 -11.29 -0.68 -2.64
C ILE A 73 -11.61 0.81 -2.82
N ALA A 74 -10.75 1.56 -3.52
CA ALA A 74 -10.97 2.98 -3.81
C ALA A 74 -12.25 3.20 -4.60
N GLN A 75 -12.53 2.36 -5.62
CA GLN A 75 -13.76 2.41 -6.40
C GLN A 75 -15.00 2.12 -5.53
N MET A 76 -14.97 1.07 -4.71
CA MET A 76 -16.08 0.68 -3.84
C MET A 76 -16.35 1.72 -2.74
N GLY A 77 -15.27 2.30 -2.19
CA GLY A 77 -15.34 3.33 -1.16
C GLY A 77 -15.58 4.75 -1.71
N LYS A 78 -15.53 4.94 -3.04
CA LYS A 78 -15.56 6.26 -3.70
C LYS A 78 -14.52 7.21 -3.12
N ALA A 79 -13.35 6.69 -2.77
CA ALA A 79 -12.26 7.42 -2.12
C ALA A 79 -11.08 7.64 -3.08
N PRO A 80 -10.38 8.78 -2.98
CA PRO A 80 -9.11 8.97 -3.67
C PRO A 80 -8.02 8.11 -3.04
N VAL A 81 -6.93 7.89 -3.76
CA VAL A 81 -5.71 7.28 -3.24
C VAL A 81 -4.65 8.35 -3.05
N ASN A 82 -4.09 8.44 -1.86
CA ASN A 82 -2.95 9.29 -1.56
C ASN A 82 -1.66 8.45 -1.66
N PRO A 83 -0.84 8.62 -2.72
CA PRO A 83 0.39 7.87 -2.88
C PRO A 83 1.39 8.25 -1.79
N LEU A 84 2.00 7.25 -1.16
CA LEU A 84 3.05 7.41 -0.16
C LEU A 84 4.30 6.65 -0.61
N ALA A 85 5.44 7.29 -0.59
CA ALA A 85 6.74 6.66 -0.84
C ALA A 85 7.55 6.61 0.44
N ILE A 86 8.28 5.52 0.65
CA ILE A 86 9.11 5.29 1.83
C ILE A 86 10.53 4.96 1.35
N CYS A 87 11.55 5.62 1.94
CA CYS A 87 12.96 5.33 1.71
C CYS A 87 13.66 5.05 3.05
N GLY A 88 14.63 4.13 3.06
CA GLY A 88 15.38 3.73 4.26
C GLY A 88 14.73 2.59 5.06
N TRP A 89 13.64 2.02 4.59
CA TRP A 89 12.97 0.92 5.28
C TRP A 89 13.82 -0.35 5.36
N SER A 90 14.59 -0.65 4.32
CA SER A 90 15.49 -1.81 4.29
C SER A 90 16.59 -1.77 5.34
N ASP A 91 16.99 -0.57 5.77
CA ASP A 91 17.98 -0.38 6.82
C ASP A 91 17.45 -0.73 8.22
N ILE A 92 16.14 -0.53 8.44
CA ILE A 92 15.46 -0.85 9.71
C ILE A 92 15.41 -2.36 9.90
N THR A 93 15.11 -3.12 8.84
CA THR A 93 15.08 -4.58 8.89
C THR A 93 15.88 -5.16 7.71
N PRO A 94 17.23 -5.22 7.80
CA PRO A 94 18.06 -5.76 6.73
C PRO A 94 17.69 -7.19 6.36
N ALA A 95 18.03 -7.61 5.14
CA ALA A 95 17.81 -8.96 4.69
C ALA A 95 18.43 -9.99 5.65
N GLY A 96 17.70 -11.05 5.98
CA GLY A 96 18.16 -12.12 6.88
C GLY A 96 18.21 -11.75 8.38
N LYS A 97 17.88 -10.51 8.76
CA LYS A 97 17.81 -10.11 10.18
C LYS A 97 16.35 -10.08 10.65
N LYS A 98 16.11 -10.62 11.86
CA LYS A 98 14.79 -10.58 12.52
C LYS A 98 14.62 -9.34 13.42
N LEU A 99 15.74 -8.79 13.89
CA LEU A 99 15.74 -7.67 14.83
C LEU A 99 15.68 -6.34 14.07
N MET A 100 14.75 -5.49 14.46
CA MET A 100 14.65 -4.11 13.94
C MET A 100 15.76 -3.25 14.54
N ARG A 101 16.33 -2.37 13.72
CA ARG A 101 17.34 -1.42 14.13
C ARG A 101 16.76 0.00 14.11
N PRO A 102 17.10 0.86 15.09
CA PRO A 102 16.67 2.26 15.08
C PRO A 102 17.43 3.01 13.97
N LYS A 103 16.83 3.15 12.82
CA LYS A 103 17.35 3.89 11.66
C LYS A 103 16.30 4.89 11.18
N LYS A 104 16.77 5.98 10.58
CA LYS A 104 15.90 6.97 9.97
C LYS A 104 15.23 6.39 8.73
N CYS A 105 13.96 6.72 8.59
CA CYS A 105 13.13 6.43 7.44
C CYS A 105 12.50 7.75 6.98
N TRP A 106 12.40 7.94 5.68
CA TRP A 106 11.80 9.13 5.09
C TRP A 106 10.52 8.72 4.38
N ILE A 107 9.50 9.53 4.56
CA ILE A 107 8.18 9.31 3.95
C ILE A 107 7.81 10.56 3.17
N ARG A 108 7.34 10.40 1.93
CA ARG A 108 6.83 11.48 1.09
C ARG A 108 5.42 11.13 0.65
N ALA A 109 4.50 12.08 0.85
CA ALA A 109 3.14 12.02 0.33
C ALA A 109 3.06 12.77 -1.01
N GLY A 110 2.34 12.22 -1.97
CA GLY A 110 2.08 12.81 -3.26
C GLY A 110 0.67 13.37 -3.38
N LYS A 111 0.39 13.99 -4.52
CA LYS A 111 -0.97 14.45 -4.85
C LYS A 111 -1.90 13.24 -4.99
N ALA A 112 -3.08 13.34 -4.42
CA ALA A 112 -4.13 12.33 -4.54
C ALA A 112 -4.45 12.01 -6.00
N VAL A 113 -4.78 10.75 -6.26
CA VAL A 113 -5.31 10.25 -7.53
C VAL A 113 -6.74 9.82 -7.31
N SER A 114 -7.65 10.26 -8.17
CA SER A 114 -9.05 9.86 -8.16
C SER A 114 -9.42 9.10 -9.44
N LEU A 115 -10.39 8.21 -9.35
CA LEU A 115 -10.95 7.57 -10.54
C LEU A 115 -11.63 8.57 -11.51
N SER A 116 -12.02 9.75 -11.01
CA SER A 116 -12.53 10.84 -11.84
C SER A 116 -11.45 11.52 -12.69
N ASP A 117 -10.16 11.36 -12.34
CA ASP A 117 -9.04 11.94 -13.09
C ASP A 117 -8.70 11.12 -14.35
N ALA A 118 -9.30 9.94 -14.49
CA ALA A 118 -9.08 9.07 -15.63
C ALA A 118 -9.58 9.72 -16.95
N PRO A 119 -8.85 9.52 -18.07
CA PRO A 119 -9.26 10.04 -19.37
C PRO A 119 -10.69 9.64 -19.74
N ALA A 120 -11.38 10.55 -20.41
CA ALA A 120 -12.74 10.27 -20.88
C ALA A 120 -12.74 9.14 -21.93
N GLY A 121 -13.84 8.37 -21.99
CA GLY A 121 -14.01 7.30 -22.97
C GLY A 121 -13.46 5.93 -22.59
N LEU A 122 -12.73 5.81 -21.49
CA LEU A 122 -12.22 4.53 -21.00
C LEU A 122 -13.36 3.65 -20.45
N LYS A 123 -13.35 2.36 -20.80
CA LYS A 123 -14.19 1.36 -20.17
C LYS A 123 -13.84 1.19 -18.70
N ARG A 124 -14.74 0.60 -17.91
CA ARG A 124 -14.54 0.43 -16.46
C ARG A 124 -13.22 -0.26 -16.10
N THR A 125 -12.87 -1.33 -16.80
CA THR A 125 -11.64 -2.10 -16.59
C THR A 125 -10.38 -1.29 -16.95
N GLU A 126 -10.42 -0.56 -18.07
CA GLU A 126 -9.35 0.31 -18.52
C GLU A 126 -9.12 1.47 -17.54
N ARG A 127 -10.21 2.03 -16.99
CA ARG A 127 -10.15 3.09 -15.98
C ARG A 127 -9.50 2.61 -14.69
N LEU A 128 -9.81 1.40 -14.24
CA LEU A 128 -9.15 0.81 -13.06
C LEU A 128 -7.66 0.56 -13.33
N ALA A 129 -7.31 -0.02 -14.47
CA ALA A 129 -5.92 -0.25 -14.85
C ALA A 129 -5.12 1.07 -14.95
N TRP A 130 -5.71 2.12 -15.53
CA TRP A 130 -5.13 3.45 -15.56
C TRP A 130 -4.88 3.98 -14.14
N PHE A 131 -5.88 3.87 -13.27
CA PHE A 131 -5.81 4.35 -11.89
C PHE A 131 -4.72 3.64 -11.09
N GLU A 132 -4.60 2.32 -11.23
CA GLU A 132 -3.52 1.53 -10.62
C GLU A 132 -2.15 2.00 -11.12
N SER A 133 -2.00 2.10 -12.42
CA SER A 133 -0.75 2.52 -13.06
C SER A 133 -0.35 3.93 -12.63
N GLU A 134 -1.28 4.88 -12.65
CA GLU A 134 -1.03 6.27 -12.28
C GLU A 134 -0.63 6.41 -10.81
N ALA A 135 -1.35 5.73 -9.90
CA ALA A 135 -1.03 5.75 -8.47
C ALA A 135 0.38 5.17 -8.21
N MET A 136 0.69 4.02 -8.80
CA MET A 136 1.99 3.37 -8.61
C MET A 136 3.14 4.12 -9.27
N ASN A 137 2.93 4.70 -10.44
CA ASN A 137 3.93 5.56 -11.10
C ASN A 137 4.31 6.74 -10.21
N ARG A 138 3.32 7.37 -9.54
CA ARG A 138 3.59 8.44 -8.56
C ARG A 138 4.40 7.95 -7.38
N VAL A 139 4.06 6.78 -6.82
CA VAL A 139 4.81 6.16 -5.71
C VAL A 139 6.26 5.92 -6.13
N TYR A 140 6.50 5.28 -7.27
CA TYR A 140 7.85 4.95 -7.72
C TYR A 140 8.68 6.19 -8.05
N LYS A 141 8.09 7.18 -8.72
CA LYS A 141 8.76 8.46 -8.99
C LYS A 141 9.20 9.13 -7.68
N MET A 142 8.28 9.27 -6.72
CA MET A 142 8.61 9.87 -5.41
C MET A 142 9.64 9.06 -4.63
N ARG A 143 9.58 7.72 -4.71
CA ARG A 143 10.59 6.85 -4.09
C ARG A 143 11.96 7.12 -4.68
N ASP A 144 12.07 7.18 -5.99
CA ASP A 144 13.35 7.36 -6.69
C ASP A 144 13.95 8.75 -6.38
N GLU A 145 13.11 9.79 -6.36
CA GLU A 145 13.50 11.14 -5.93
C GLU A 145 13.97 11.15 -4.47
N LEU A 146 13.18 10.55 -3.56
CA LEU A 146 13.50 10.49 -2.14
C LEU A 146 14.79 9.70 -1.85
N CYS A 147 15.02 8.61 -2.58
CA CYS A 147 16.25 7.84 -2.48
C CYS A 147 17.46 8.56 -3.11
N ALA A 148 17.26 9.43 -4.10
CA ALA A 148 18.32 10.27 -4.66
C ALA A 148 18.73 11.37 -3.68
N GLU A 149 17.80 11.93 -2.92
CA GLU A 149 18.08 12.91 -1.86
C GLU A 149 18.79 12.29 -0.64
N HIS A 150 18.67 10.97 -0.48
CA HIS A 150 19.28 10.23 0.62
C HIS A 150 20.14 9.07 0.10
N PRO A 151 21.34 9.35 -0.48
CA PRO A 151 22.20 8.33 -1.08
C PRO A 151 22.55 7.21 -0.10
N GLY A 152 22.56 5.96 -0.60
CA GLY A 152 22.84 4.77 0.22
C GLY A 152 21.65 4.28 1.06
N ARG A 153 20.46 4.86 0.88
CA ARG A 153 19.22 4.43 1.52
C ARG A 153 18.23 3.85 0.50
N PHE A 154 17.49 2.83 0.94
CA PHE A 154 16.45 2.18 0.11
C PHE A 154 15.30 1.62 0.97
#